data_5e07f15de7c4ee3e87ef520e40e2e1d5
#
_entry.id   5e07f15de7c4ee3e87ef520e40e2e1d5
#
_cell.length_a   1.000
_cell.length_b   1.000
_cell.length_c   1.000
_cell.angle_alpha   90.00
_cell.angle_beta   90.00
_cell.angle_gamma   90.00
#
_symmetry.space_group_name_H-M   'P 1'
#
loop_
_entity.id
_entity.type
_entity.pdbx_description
1 polymer ?
#
loop_
_entity_poly.entity_id
_entity_poly.type
_entity_poly.pdbx_seq_one_letter_code
_entity_poly.pdbx_strand_id
1 'polypeptide(L)'
;MNDMTPLTVRRALISVSDKRDLAMFVNQLHRSGVDILSTGGTYKTIKDADVPVTEVAQYTGFPEIMDGRVKTLHPKIHGGILGRRSLDEELMKDHGIEPIDLVVVNLYPFEATIERDDCDREMAIENIDIGGPAMVRSAAKNHDDVLVIVDPDDYVEVADRIAEGT
;
A
#
# COMPACT_ATOMS: atom_id res chain seq x y z
N MET A 1 28.27 -4.60 13.97
CA MET A 1 27.72 -4.35 12.63
C MET A 1 26.47 -5.22 12.53
N ASN A 2 25.30 -4.63 12.50
CA ASN A 2 24.09 -5.42 12.23
C ASN A 2 24.20 -5.89 10.78
N ASP A 3 24.29 -7.19 10.61
CA ASP A 3 24.16 -7.85 9.31
C ASP A 3 22.69 -7.73 8.91
N MET A 4 22.32 -6.59 8.33
CA MET A 4 20.98 -6.37 7.81
C MET A 4 20.85 -7.20 6.54
N THR A 5 20.17 -8.34 6.65
CA THR A 5 19.76 -9.09 5.47
C THR A 5 18.89 -8.17 4.59
N PRO A 6 19.17 -8.03 3.30
CA PRO A 6 18.35 -7.19 2.42
C PRO A 6 16.88 -7.63 2.46
N LEU A 7 15.98 -6.68 2.56
CA LEU A 7 14.54 -6.95 2.54
C LEU A 7 14.13 -7.40 1.12
N THR A 8 13.66 -8.61 1.00
CA THR A 8 13.12 -9.10 -0.28
C THR A 8 11.66 -8.70 -0.41
N VAL A 9 11.36 -7.79 -1.32
CA VAL A 9 9.99 -7.36 -1.61
C VAL A 9 9.33 -8.34 -2.58
N ARG A 10 8.31 -9.06 -2.12
CA ARG A 10 7.52 -10.01 -2.91
C ARG A 10 6.11 -9.51 -3.17
N ARG A 11 5.55 -8.72 -2.26
CA ARG A 11 4.20 -8.18 -2.38
C ARG A 11 4.14 -6.73 -1.93
N ALA A 12 3.50 -5.90 -2.76
CA ALA A 12 3.26 -4.50 -2.50
C ALA A 12 1.76 -4.21 -2.34
N LEU A 13 1.41 -3.37 -1.38
CA LEU A 13 0.09 -2.75 -1.27
C LEU A 13 0.19 -1.28 -1.66
N ILE A 14 -0.53 -0.89 -2.70
CA ILE A 14 -0.43 0.45 -3.29
C ILE A 14 -1.79 1.13 -3.24
N SER A 15 -1.86 2.26 -2.55
CA SER A 15 -3.06 3.11 -2.45
C SER A 15 -2.65 4.57 -2.39
N VAL A 16 -2.73 5.27 -3.52
CA VAL A 16 -2.19 6.62 -3.68
C VAL A 16 -3.23 7.59 -4.23
N SER A 17 -3.28 8.81 -3.69
CA SER A 17 -4.05 9.92 -4.24
C SER A 17 -3.30 10.61 -5.38
N ASP A 18 -2.01 10.93 -5.18
CA ASP A 18 -1.10 11.39 -6.22
C ASP A 18 -0.59 10.22 -7.05
N LYS A 19 -0.88 10.23 -8.33
CA LYS A 19 -0.56 9.15 -9.28
C LYS A 19 0.61 9.50 -10.21
N ARG A 20 1.40 10.55 -9.87
CA ARG A 20 2.62 10.85 -10.63
C ARG A 20 3.52 9.62 -10.67
N ASP A 21 4.02 9.31 -11.83
CA ASP A 21 4.98 8.23 -12.10
C ASP A 21 4.56 6.82 -11.65
N LEU A 22 3.28 6.66 -11.20
CA LEU A 22 2.76 5.39 -10.71
C LEU A 22 2.88 4.28 -11.77
N ALA A 23 2.51 4.56 -13.03
CA ALA A 23 2.55 3.56 -14.10
C ALA A 23 3.96 3.04 -14.36
N MET A 24 4.97 3.90 -14.34
CA MET A 24 6.38 3.53 -14.46
C MET A 24 6.80 2.66 -13.29
N PHE A 25 6.50 3.10 -12.06
CA PHE A 25 6.87 2.41 -10.84
C PHE A 25 6.29 1.00 -10.76
N VAL A 26 4.98 0.83 -11.00
CA VAL A 26 4.34 -0.50 -10.92
C VAL A 26 4.83 -1.44 -12.03
N ASN A 27 5.19 -0.91 -13.20
CA ASN A 27 5.82 -1.71 -14.25
C ASN A 27 7.19 -2.25 -13.80
N GLN A 28 8.01 -1.45 -13.13
CA GLN A 28 9.29 -1.90 -12.60
C GLN A 28 9.11 -2.94 -11.50
N LEU A 29 8.19 -2.72 -10.56
CA LEU A 29 7.85 -3.72 -9.52
C LEU A 29 7.42 -5.05 -10.13
N HIS A 30 6.53 -5.01 -11.11
CA HIS A 30 6.05 -6.22 -11.79
C HIS A 30 7.19 -6.97 -12.50
N ARG A 31 8.10 -6.26 -13.19
CA ARG A 31 9.27 -6.86 -13.83
C ARG A 31 10.23 -7.49 -12.83
N SER A 32 10.27 -6.98 -11.61
CA SER A 32 11.03 -7.56 -10.49
C SER A 32 10.31 -8.71 -9.77
N GLY A 33 9.13 -9.13 -10.28
CA GLY A 33 8.37 -10.26 -9.73
C GLY A 33 7.55 -9.92 -8.49
N VAL A 34 7.27 -8.64 -8.25
CA VAL A 34 6.45 -8.19 -7.11
C VAL A 34 4.97 -8.31 -7.44
N ASP A 35 4.21 -9.01 -6.60
CA ASP A 35 2.75 -9.05 -6.65
C ASP A 35 2.17 -7.72 -6.14
N ILE A 36 1.14 -7.20 -6.81
CA ILE A 36 0.56 -5.90 -6.46
C ILE A 36 -0.88 -6.07 -5.98
N LEU A 37 -1.15 -5.59 -4.76
CA LEU A 37 -2.49 -5.37 -4.23
C LEU A 37 -2.83 -3.89 -4.32
N SER A 38 -4.05 -3.57 -4.71
CA SER A 38 -4.51 -2.18 -4.77
C SER A 38 -6.02 -2.07 -4.62
N THR A 39 -6.53 -0.86 -4.48
CA THR A 39 -7.96 -0.58 -4.32
C THR A 39 -8.36 0.72 -5.00
N GLY A 40 -9.65 0.87 -5.29
CA GLY A 40 -10.25 2.10 -5.77
C GLY A 40 -9.63 2.66 -7.05
N GLY A 41 -9.41 3.97 -7.09
CA GLY A 41 -8.85 4.65 -8.25
C GLY A 41 -7.42 4.23 -8.59
N THR A 42 -6.62 3.85 -7.59
CA THR A 42 -5.25 3.35 -7.79
C THR A 42 -5.27 2.01 -8.52
N TYR A 43 -6.12 1.07 -8.08
CA TYR A 43 -6.34 -0.20 -8.78
C TYR A 43 -6.67 0.00 -10.26
N LYS A 44 -7.61 0.92 -10.54
CA LYS A 44 -7.99 1.23 -11.92
C LYS A 44 -6.82 1.77 -12.74
N THR A 45 -6.05 2.71 -12.18
CA THR A 45 -4.88 3.27 -12.87
C THR A 45 -3.83 2.21 -13.19
N ILE A 46 -3.55 1.28 -12.25
CA ILE A 46 -2.59 0.20 -12.46
C ILE A 46 -3.09 -0.77 -13.55
N LYS A 47 -4.37 -1.11 -13.52
CA LYS A 47 -5.00 -1.96 -14.52
C LYS A 47 -4.99 -1.33 -15.92
N ASP A 48 -5.26 -0.03 -16.02
CA ASP A 48 -5.21 0.73 -17.28
C ASP A 48 -3.78 0.84 -17.85
N ALA A 49 -2.76 0.62 -17.03
CA ALA A 49 -1.35 0.51 -17.43
C ALA A 49 -0.93 -0.92 -17.85
N ASP A 50 -1.88 -1.84 -17.99
CA ASP A 50 -1.66 -3.26 -18.33
C ASP A 50 -0.73 -4.00 -17.35
N VAL A 51 -0.68 -3.58 -16.09
CA VAL A 51 0.08 -4.25 -15.04
C VAL A 51 -0.85 -5.17 -14.25
N PRO A 52 -0.49 -6.46 -14.06
CA PRO A 52 -1.26 -7.37 -13.20
C PRO A 52 -1.40 -6.82 -11.79
N VAL A 53 -2.63 -6.76 -11.31
CA VAL A 53 -2.97 -6.22 -9.99
C VAL A 53 -4.18 -6.95 -9.42
N THR A 54 -4.12 -7.28 -8.12
CA THR A 54 -5.24 -7.89 -7.40
C THR A 54 -5.96 -6.82 -6.59
N GLU A 55 -7.28 -6.79 -6.69
CA GLU A 55 -8.08 -5.87 -5.88
C GLU A 55 -8.13 -6.34 -4.42
N VAL A 56 -8.01 -5.41 -3.47
CA VAL A 56 -8.06 -5.69 -2.03
C VAL A 56 -9.33 -6.45 -1.64
N ALA A 57 -10.49 -6.10 -2.20
CA ALA A 57 -11.74 -6.80 -1.96
C ALA A 57 -11.69 -8.28 -2.39
N GLN A 58 -11.05 -8.57 -3.51
CA GLN A 58 -10.84 -9.95 -3.99
C GLN A 58 -9.88 -10.71 -3.06
N TYR A 59 -8.77 -10.08 -2.65
CA TYR A 59 -7.79 -10.70 -1.75
C TYR A 59 -8.35 -10.99 -0.35
N THR A 60 -9.09 -10.05 0.22
CA THR A 60 -9.68 -10.21 1.55
C THR A 60 -10.90 -11.12 1.57
N GLY A 61 -11.61 -11.21 0.44
CA GLY A 61 -12.93 -11.80 0.35
C GLY A 61 -14.03 -10.97 1.00
N PHE A 62 -13.75 -9.70 1.28
CA PHE A 62 -14.69 -8.76 1.89
C PHE A 62 -14.89 -7.54 0.99
N PRO A 63 -16.14 -7.16 0.65
CA PRO A 63 -16.40 -6.04 -0.24
C PRO A 63 -16.04 -4.70 0.41
N GLU A 64 -15.74 -3.72 -0.43
CA GLU A 64 -15.72 -2.34 -0.02
C GLU A 64 -17.13 -1.92 0.40
N ILE A 65 -17.30 -1.30 1.58
CA ILE A 65 -18.58 -0.89 2.13
C ILE A 65 -18.54 0.56 2.61
N MET A 66 -19.72 1.12 2.88
CA MET A 66 -19.90 2.49 3.41
C MET A 66 -19.23 3.53 2.47
N ASP A 67 -19.54 3.44 1.17
CA ASP A 67 -18.99 4.35 0.14
C ASP A 67 -17.46 4.45 0.15
N GLY A 68 -16.78 3.33 0.43
CA GLY A 68 -15.31 3.26 0.45
C GLY A 68 -14.65 3.63 1.76
N ARG A 69 -15.40 3.96 2.79
CA ARG A 69 -14.83 4.26 4.11
C ARG A 69 -14.16 3.04 4.76
N VAL A 70 -14.63 1.83 4.42
CA VAL A 70 -14.05 0.56 4.90
C VAL A 70 -13.66 -0.30 3.72
N LYS A 71 -12.35 -0.49 3.52
CA LYS A 71 -11.76 -1.34 2.46
C LYS A 71 -10.43 -1.96 2.88
N THR A 72 -9.49 -1.19 3.41
CA THR A 72 -8.17 -1.66 3.83
C THR A 72 -8.08 -1.98 5.32
N LEU A 73 -9.05 -1.54 6.13
CA LEU A 73 -9.13 -1.87 7.56
C LEU A 73 -9.64 -3.31 7.74
N HIS A 74 -8.78 -4.26 7.43
CA HIS A 74 -9.10 -5.69 7.43
C HIS A 74 -7.94 -6.49 8.03
N PRO A 75 -8.19 -7.55 8.82
CA PRO A 75 -7.14 -8.37 9.42
C PRO A 75 -6.13 -8.95 8.44
N LYS A 76 -6.56 -9.36 7.24
CA LYS A 76 -5.63 -9.86 6.22
C LYS A 76 -4.67 -8.79 5.72
N ILE A 77 -5.10 -7.54 5.62
CA ILE A 77 -4.26 -6.42 5.20
C ILE A 77 -3.30 -6.03 6.33
N HIS A 78 -3.84 -5.69 7.51
CA HIS A 78 -3.01 -5.25 8.62
C HIS A 78 -2.17 -6.38 9.21
N GLY A 79 -2.65 -7.63 9.20
CA GLY A 79 -1.85 -8.80 9.53
C GLY A 79 -0.69 -9.02 8.57
N GLY A 80 -0.91 -8.82 7.26
CA GLY A 80 0.16 -8.88 6.26
C GLY A 80 1.26 -7.84 6.46
N ILE A 81 0.90 -6.63 6.92
CA ILE A 81 1.85 -5.55 7.23
C ILE A 81 2.52 -5.75 8.59
N LEU A 82 1.75 -6.09 9.63
CA LEU A 82 2.21 -6.13 11.02
C LEU A 82 2.85 -7.46 11.44
N GLY A 83 2.61 -8.54 10.69
CA GLY A 83 3.15 -9.86 10.99
C GLY A 83 4.67 -9.87 10.94
N ARG A 84 5.30 -10.22 12.07
CA ARG A 84 6.76 -10.32 12.19
C ARG A 84 7.23 -11.61 11.52
N ARG A 85 8.05 -11.51 10.51
CA ARG A 85 8.46 -12.63 9.65
C ARG A 85 9.12 -13.77 10.44
N SER A 86 9.81 -13.44 11.53
CA SER A 86 10.50 -14.40 12.39
C SER A 86 9.62 -15.05 13.48
N LEU A 87 8.45 -14.50 13.79
CA LEU A 87 7.65 -14.89 14.95
C LEU A 87 6.23 -15.31 14.64
N ASP A 88 5.59 -14.68 13.64
CA ASP A 88 4.16 -14.80 13.41
C ASP A 88 3.82 -15.65 12.16
N GLU A 89 4.81 -16.29 11.52
CA GLU A 89 4.66 -17.00 10.24
C GLU A 89 3.59 -18.10 10.31
N GLU A 90 3.61 -18.95 11.35
CA GLU A 90 2.62 -20.02 11.50
C GLU A 90 1.22 -19.47 11.69
N LEU A 91 1.07 -18.44 12.54
CA LEU A 91 -0.21 -17.79 12.79
C LEU A 91 -0.77 -17.14 11.52
N MET A 92 0.07 -16.45 10.75
CA MET A 92 -0.32 -15.85 9.49
C MET A 92 -0.80 -16.91 8.51
N LYS A 93 -0.09 -18.03 8.39
CA LYS A 93 -0.45 -19.14 7.53
C LYS A 93 -1.80 -19.78 7.93
N ASP A 94 -2.03 -20.00 9.22
CA ASP A 94 -3.28 -20.57 9.75
C ASP A 94 -4.50 -19.71 9.42
N HIS A 95 -4.31 -18.40 9.34
CA HIS A 95 -5.36 -17.44 9.02
C HIS A 95 -5.39 -17.02 7.54
N GLY A 96 -4.55 -17.62 6.67
CA GLY A 96 -4.48 -17.28 5.25
C GLY A 96 -4.05 -15.83 5.03
N ILE A 97 -3.13 -15.34 5.87
CA ILE A 97 -2.55 -14.00 5.78
C ILE A 97 -1.19 -14.12 5.10
N GLU A 98 -1.04 -13.47 3.97
CA GLU A 98 0.24 -13.42 3.27
C GLU A 98 0.99 -12.13 3.60
N PRO A 99 2.33 -12.16 3.69
CA PRO A 99 3.14 -10.98 3.94
C PRO A 99 2.94 -9.87 2.90
N ILE A 100 2.95 -8.62 3.37
CA ILE A 100 3.03 -7.41 2.56
C ILE A 100 4.35 -6.74 2.92
N ASP A 101 5.27 -6.67 1.97
CA ASP A 101 6.65 -6.25 2.20
C ASP A 101 6.89 -4.79 1.84
N LEU A 102 6.01 -4.22 1.00
CA LEU A 102 6.05 -2.83 0.57
C LEU A 102 4.66 -2.21 0.70
N VAL A 103 4.58 -1.08 1.36
CA VAL A 103 3.38 -0.23 1.46
C VAL A 103 3.65 1.10 0.77
N VAL A 104 2.85 1.43 -0.24
CA VAL A 104 2.95 2.68 -1.00
C VAL A 104 1.66 3.46 -0.81
N VAL A 105 1.72 4.51 -0.01
CA VAL A 105 0.55 5.29 0.39
C VAL A 105 0.92 6.77 0.46
N ASN A 106 0.31 7.60 -0.38
CA ASN A 106 0.23 9.01 -0.09
C ASN A 106 -1.19 9.38 0.32
N LEU A 107 -1.30 10.26 1.31
CA LEU A 107 -2.56 10.58 1.96
C LEU A 107 -3.42 11.50 1.09
N TYR A 108 -4.71 11.57 1.39
CA TYR A 108 -5.59 12.55 0.77
C TYR A 108 -5.09 13.97 1.06
N PRO A 109 -5.14 14.87 0.07
CA PRO A 109 -4.66 16.24 0.23
C PRO A 109 -5.68 17.08 1.00
N PHE A 110 -5.83 16.79 2.31
CA PHE A 110 -6.84 17.43 3.17
C PHE A 110 -6.70 18.97 3.18
N GLU A 111 -5.47 19.47 3.31
CA GLU A 111 -5.20 20.92 3.31
C GLU A 111 -5.66 21.56 2.00
N ALA A 112 -5.27 20.97 0.85
CA ALA A 112 -5.70 21.47 -0.45
C ALA A 112 -7.22 21.41 -0.65
N THR A 113 -7.87 20.43 -0.01
CA THR A 113 -9.34 20.31 -0.07
C THR A 113 -10.03 21.42 0.69
N ILE A 114 -9.59 21.71 1.91
CA ILE A 114 -10.21 22.77 2.74
C ILE A 114 -9.90 24.20 2.27
N GLU A 115 -8.86 24.39 1.47
CA GLU A 115 -8.51 25.67 0.84
C GLU A 115 -9.36 26.00 -0.40
N ARG A 116 -10.15 25.05 -0.89
CA ARG A 116 -11.03 25.29 -2.04
C ARG A 116 -12.21 26.17 -1.66
N ASP A 117 -12.54 27.12 -2.51
CA ASP A 117 -13.69 28.04 -2.32
C ASP A 117 -15.04 27.30 -2.25
N ASP A 118 -15.15 26.12 -2.87
CA ASP A 118 -16.35 25.29 -2.92
C ASP A 118 -16.38 24.20 -1.82
N CYS A 119 -15.40 24.19 -0.92
CA CYS A 119 -15.32 23.19 0.13
C CYS A 119 -16.37 23.46 1.21
N ASP A 120 -17.32 22.55 1.34
CA ASP A 120 -18.25 22.54 2.46
C ASP A 120 -17.78 21.61 3.59
N ARG A 121 -18.51 21.58 4.70
CA ARG A 121 -18.19 20.76 5.85
C ARG A 121 -18.21 19.26 5.54
N GLU A 122 -19.13 18.82 4.69
CA GLU A 122 -19.27 17.42 4.32
C GLU A 122 -18.08 16.98 3.48
N MET A 123 -17.69 17.76 2.51
CA MET A 123 -16.51 17.51 1.68
C MET A 123 -15.23 17.44 2.54
N ALA A 124 -15.06 18.34 3.50
CA ALA A 124 -13.93 18.31 4.41
C ALA A 124 -13.90 17.02 5.24
N ILE A 125 -15.05 16.57 5.78
CA ILE A 125 -15.15 15.35 6.56
C ILE A 125 -14.83 14.11 5.70
N GLU A 126 -15.35 14.01 4.47
CA GLU A 126 -15.10 12.88 3.59
C GLU A 126 -13.63 12.78 3.13
N ASN A 127 -12.87 13.87 3.19
CA ASN A 127 -11.44 13.87 2.89
C ASN A 127 -10.55 13.58 4.11
N ILE A 128 -11.10 13.21 5.25
CA ILE A 128 -10.33 12.67 6.38
C ILE A 128 -9.94 11.23 6.05
N ASP A 129 -8.66 11.03 5.74
CA ASP A 129 -8.12 9.70 5.42
C ASP A 129 -7.94 8.86 6.69
N ILE A 130 -8.56 7.68 6.73
CA ILE A 130 -8.43 6.73 7.85
C ILE A 130 -7.51 5.58 7.47
N GLY A 131 -7.75 4.97 6.30
CA GLY A 131 -7.03 3.77 5.87
C GLY A 131 -5.56 4.03 5.57
N GLY A 132 -5.25 5.13 4.89
CA GLY A 132 -3.88 5.52 4.55
C GLY A 132 -2.99 5.68 5.78
N PRO A 133 -3.34 6.54 6.75
CA PRO A 133 -2.58 6.68 8.00
C PRO A 133 -2.45 5.37 8.78
N ALA A 134 -3.48 4.54 8.83
CA ALA A 134 -3.42 3.25 9.50
C ALA A 134 -2.39 2.31 8.86
N MET A 135 -2.34 2.24 7.52
CA MET A 135 -1.35 1.44 6.79
C MET A 135 0.07 1.95 6.98
N VAL A 136 0.28 3.27 6.88
CA VAL A 136 1.60 3.90 7.09
C VAL A 136 2.11 3.63 8.50
N ARG A 137 1.27 3.82 9.52
CA ARG A 137 1.63 3.56 10.92
C ARG A 137 1.94 2.09 11.17
N SER A 138 1.20 1.17 10.54
CA SER A 138 1.43 -0.27 10.65
C SER A 138 2.78 -0.66 10.03
N ALA A 139 3.09 -0.16 8.84
CA ALA A 139 4.37 -0.38 8.18
C ALA A 139 5.54 0.20 9.00
N ALA A 140 5.40 1.42 9.50
CA ALA A 140 6.42 2.04 10.36
C ALA A 140 6.66 1.25 11.65
N LYS A 141 5.60 0.66 12.24
CA LYS A 141 5.75 -0.19 13.43
C LYS A 141 6.52 -1.48 13.14
N ASN A 142 6.42 -2.01 11.92
CA ASN A 142 7.10 -3.24 11.49
C ASN A 142 8.21 -2.95 10.45
N HIS A 143 8.94 -1.86 10.63
CA HIS A 143 9.94 -1.36 9.66
C HIS A 143 11.12 -2.31 9.43
N ASP A 144 11.34 -3.29 10.31
CA ASP A 144 12.36 -4.33 10.11
C ASP A 144 11.97 -5.29 8.96
N ASP A 145 10.67 -5.46 8.71
CA ASP A 145 10.12 -6.42 7.75
C ASP A 145 9.37 -5.76 6.59
N VAL A 146 9.07 -4.45 6.68
CA VAL A 146 8.20 -3.75 5.72
C VAL A 146 8.76 -2.38 5.34
N LEU A 147 8.91 -2.15 4.04
CA LEU A 147 9.25 -0.84 3.49
C LEU A 147 7.98 0.00 3.30
N VAL A 148 8.05 1.30 3.59
CA VAL A 148 6.96 2.24 3.34
C VAL A 148 7.42 3.41 2.48
N ILE A 149 6.65 3.74 1.44
CA ILE A 149 6.84 4.91 0.58
C ILE A 149 5.62 5.81 0.70
N VAL A 150 5.85 7.09 0.93
CA VAL A 150 4.79 8.10 1.05
C VAL A 150 4.91 9.22 0.01
N ASP A 151 6.03 9.29 -0.70
CA ASP A 151 6.29 10.31 -1.71
C ASP A 151 6.62 9.66 -3.07
N PRO A 152 5.97 10.07 -4.17
CA PRO A 152 6.31 9.60 -5.51
C PRO A 152 7.77 9.87 -5.94
N ASP A 153 8.42 10.87 -5.37
CA ASP A 153 9.81 11.20 -5.69
C ASP A 153 10.78 10.06 -5.30
N ASP A 154 10.38 9.17 -4.38
CA ASP A 154 11.17 8.01 -3.96
C ASP A 154 11.02 6.79 -4.90
N TYR A 155 10.09 6.81 -5.86
CA TYR A 155 9.76 5.63 -6.67
C TYR A 155 10.95 5.07 -7.45
N VAL A 156 11.73 5.94 -8.08
CA VAL A 156 12.86 5.51 -8.93
C VAL A 156 13.91 4.80 -8.09
N GLU A 157 14.36 5.43 -7.00
CA GLU A 157 15.39 4.86 -6.13
C GLU A 157 14.95 3.50 -5.55
N VAL A 158 13.71 3.42 -5.06
CA VAL A 158 13.21 2.18 -4.45
C VAL A 158 13.04 1.08 -5.49
N ALA A 159 12.51 1.39 -6.68
CA ALA A 159 12.36 0.39 -7.74
C ALA A 159 13.72 -0.17 -8.19
N ASP A 160 14.74 0.67 -8.30
CA ASP A 160 16.09 0.24 -8.67
C ASP A 160 16.70 -0.67 -7.59
N ARG A 161 16.58 -0.33 -6.30
CA ARG A 161 17.05 -1.18 -5.20
C ARG A 161 16.34 -2.53 -5.15
N ILE A 162 15.02 -2.55 -5.37
CA ILE A 162 14.25 -3.81 -5.44
C ILE A 162 14.74 -4.67 -6.61
N ALA A 163 15.01 -4.08 -7.77
CA ALA A 163 15.52 -4.79 -8.94
C ALA A 163 16.92 -5.36 -8.71
N GLU A 164 17.76 -4.66 -7.93
CA GLU A 164 19.12 -5.08 -7.56
C GLU A 164 19.13 -6.08 -6.38
N GLY A 165 18.03 -6.23 -5.66
CA GLY A 165 17.93 -7.08 -4.47
C GLY A 165 18.65 -6.51 -3.24
N THR A 166 18.70 -5.18 -3.13
CA THR A 166 19.44 -4.44 -2.08
C THR A 166 18.51 -3.58 -1.22
#